data_21d87025a13d0ab75149b524bf471945
#
_entry.id   21d87025a13d0ab75149b524bf471945
#
_cell.length_a   1.000
_cell.length_b   1.000
_cell.length_c   1.000
_cell.angle_alpha   90.00
_cell.angle_beta   90.00
_cell.angle_gamma   90.00
#
_symmetry.space_group_name_H-M   'P 1'
#
loop_
_entity.id
_entity.type
_entity.pdbx_description
1 polymer ?
#
loop_
_entity_poly.entity_id
_entity_poly.type
_entity_poly.pdbx_seq_one_letter_code
_entity_poly.pdbx_strand_id
1 'polypeptide(L)'
;MAAKKEAAAKKPAKKTEKKPAEKGTSKLATFLDSKKIDPRRVISTSHGLEQLRPQDVEIKRNRRKAKGGEGEAGPKEERKPRSGRAVTSRALHAALFGKPVSGPTKSRIVRAVNALLEAKKAEKIDLRALF
;
A
#
# COMPACT_ATOMS: atom_id res chain seq x y z
N MET A 1 -27.63 -52.64 25.78
CA MET A 1 -26.49 -52.20 24.95
C MET A 1 -26.49 -50.69 24.94
N ALA A 2 -25.61 -50.08 25.65
CA ALA A 2 -25.53 -48.63 25.78
C ALA A 2 -24.64 -48.06 24.66
N ALA A 3 -25.23 -47.28 23.76
CA ALA A 3 -24.44 -46.51 22.80
C ALA A 3 -23.81 -45.28 23.49
N LYS A 4 -22.51 -45.28 23.64
CA LYS A 4 -21.76 -44.09 24.09
C LYS A 4 -21.79 -43.05 23.00
N LYS A 5 -22.53 -41.97 23.19
CA LYS A 5 -22.38 -40.74 22.42
C LYS A 5 -21.11 -40.01 22.95
N GLU A 6 -20.06 -40.05 22.19
CA GLU A 6 -18.91 -39.14 22.40
C GLU A 6 -19.33 -37.72 22.07
N ALA A 7 -19.34 -36.86 23.08
CA ALA A 7 -19.52 -35.45 22.93
C ALA A 7 -18.24 -34.84 22.28
N ALA A 8 -18.35 -34.33 21.05
CA ALA A 8 -17.29 -33.60 20.40
C ALA A 8 -16.94 -32.33 21.22
N ALA A 9 -15.76 -32.30 21.80
CA ALA A 9 -15.25 -31.14 22.52
C ALA A 9 -15.08 -29.97 21.52
N LYS A 10 -15.89 -28.94 21.66
CA LYS A 10 -15.69 -27.63 20.99
C LYS A 10 -14.36 -27.05 21.47
N LYS A 11 -13.39 -26.96 20.58
CA LYS A 11 -12.17 -26.20 20.80
C LYS A 11 -12.53 -24.74 21.07
N PRO A 12 -12.04 -24.11 22.16
CA PRO A 12 -12.27 -22.70 22.39
C PRO A 12 -11.57 -21.92 21.30
N ALA A 13 -12.33 -21.06 20.62
CA ALA A 13 -11.77 -20.10 19.69
C ALA A 13 -10.73 -19.24 20.41
N LYS A 14 -9.46 -19.32 20.00
CA LYS A 14 -8.42 -18.41 20.45
C LYS A 14 -8.86 -16.99 20.15
N LYS A 15 -9.33 -16.26 21.15
CA LYS A 15 -9.39 -14.80 21.10
C LYS A 15 -7.97 -14.32 20.83
N THR A 16 -7.69 -13.92 19.61
CA THR A 16 -6.52 -13.15 19.30
C THR A 16 -6.68 -11.81 20.02
N GLU A 17 -6.02 -11.68 21.14
CA GLU A 17 -5.87 -10.39 21.81
C GLU A 17 -5.26 -9.43 20.78
N LYS A 18 -6.05 -8.43 20.40
CA LYS A 18 -5.59 -7.30 19.59
C LYS A 18 -4.54 -6.59 20.45
N LYS A 19 -3.25 -6.86 20.19
CA LYS A 19 -2.17 -6.03 20.72
C LYS A 19 -2.52 -4.57 20.44
N PRO A 20 -2.50 -3.70 21.45
CA PRO A 20 -2.67 -2.28 21.21
C PRO A 20 -1.63 -1.86 20.16
N ALA A 21 -2.08 -1.20 19.10
CA ALA A 21 -1.20 -0.71 18.06
C ALA A 21 -0.20 0.25 18.72
N GLU A 22 1.06 -0.17 18.80
CA GLU A 22 2.14 0.70 19.28
C GLU A 22 2.15 1.93 18.38
N LYS A 23 1.97 3.09 18.98
CA LYS A 23 1.98 4.36 18.25
C LYS A 23 3.37 4.56 17.66
N GLY A 24 3.44 4.68 16.34
CA GLY A 24 4.70 4.95 15.66
C GLY A 24 5.30 6.28 16.12
N THR A 25 6.62 6.36 16.15
CA THR A 25 7.38 7.54 16.61
C THR A 25 7.87 8.42 15.48
N SER A 26 7.58 8.11 14.22
CA SER A 26 8.04 8.86 13.05
C SER A 26 7.19 10.09 12.75
N LYS A 27 7.75 11.03 11.95
CA LYS A 27 7.01 12.18 11.42
C LYS A 27 5.73 11.76 10.69
N LEU A 28 5.79 10.65 9.96
CA LEU A 28 4.64 10.07 9.28
C LEU A 28 3.55 9.67 10.27
N ALA A 29 3.91 8.99 11.36
CA ALA A 29 2.93 8.58 12.37
C ALA A 29 2.25 9.78 13.02
N THR A 30 3.03 10.78 13.45
CA THR A 30 2.51 12.04 14.02
C THR A 30 1.58 12.75 13.04
N PHE A 31 1.94 12.78 11.75
CA PHE A 31 1.12 13.40 10.72
C PHE A 31 -0.21 12.65 10.51
N LEU A 32 -0.18 11.33 10.39
CA LEU A 32 -1.40 10.53 10.22
C LEU A 32 -2.34 10.67 11.43
N ASP A 33 -1.80 10.71 12.63
CA ASP A 33 -2.57 10.92 13.85
C ASP A 33 -3.21 12.33 13.88
N SER A 34 -2.47 13.38 13.52
CA SER A 34 -2.96 14.76 13.46
C SER A 34 -4.10 14.94 12.44
N LYS A 35 -4.01 14.27 11.31
CA LYS A 35 -5.03 14.31 10.25
C LYS A 35 -6.11 13.24 10.40
N LYS A 36 -6.04 12.42 11.44
CA LYS A 36 -6.96 11.29 11.71
C LYS A 36 -7.11 10.37 10.48
N ILE A 37 -5.97 9.98 9.91
CA ILE A 37 -5.89 9.06 8.78
C ILE A 37 -5.48 7.68 9.31
N ASP A 38 -6.32 6.69 9.05
CA ASP A 38 -6.01 5.29 9.39
C ASP A 38 -4.93 4.75 8.44
N PRO A 39 -3.84 4.17 8.95
CA PRO A 39 -2.81 3.51 8.14
C PRO A 39 -3.36 2.45 7.17
N ARG A 40 -4.42 1.75 7.54
CA ARG A 40 -5.08 0.78 6.66
C ARG A 40 -5.66 1.42 5.40
N ARG A 41 -6.18 2.64 5.52
CA ARG A 41 -6.67 3.42 4.38
C ARG A 41 -5.54 3.79 3.43
N VAL A 42 -4.36 4.10 3.96
CA VAL A 42 -3.17 4.38 3.13
C VAL A 42 -2.81 3.17 2.29
N ILE A 43 -2.83 1.96 2.85
CA ILE A 43 -2.57 0.71 2.12
C ILE A 43 -3.63 0.48 1.04
N SER A 44 -4.90 0.57 1.38
CA SER A 44 -6.02 0.39 0.44
C SER A 44 -5.96 1.38 -0.72
N THR A 45 -5.72 2.67 -0.42
CA THR A 45 -5.58 3.71 -1.44
C THR A 45 -4.37 3.46 -2.32
N SER A 46 -3.23 3.05 -1.75
CA SER A 46 -2.04 2.67 -2.51
C SER A 46 -2.33 1.50 -3.46
N HIS A 47 -3.08 0.50 -3.02
CA HIS A 47 -3.52 -0.60 -3.89
C HIS A 47 -4.29 -0.09 -5.10
N GLY A 48 -5.29 0.75 -4.90
CA GLY A 48 -6.09 1.32 -5.98
C GLY A 48 -5.28 2.18 -6.96
N LEU A 49 -4.32 2.96 -6.44
CA LEU A 49 -3.48 3.83 -7.27
C LEU A 49 -2.42 3.08 -8.07
N GLU A 50 -1.85 2.03 -7.51
CA GLU A 50 -0.73 1.28 -8.12
C GLU A 50 -1.19 0.05 -8.90
N GLN A 51 -2.47 -0.30 -8.84
CA GLN A 51 -3.01 -1.44 -9.57
C GLN A 51 -2.84 -1.27 -11.08
N LEU A 52 -2.26 -2.29 -11.70
CA LEU A 52 -2.07 -2.32 -13.16
C LEU A 52 -3.42 -2.42 -13.86
N ARG A 53 -3.64 -1.51 -14.80
CA ARG A 53 -4.75 -1.58 -15.74
C ARG A 53 -4.29 -2.25 -17.04
N PRO A 54 -5.20 -2.79 -17.87
CA PRO A 54 -4.84 -3.39 -19.17
C PRO A 54 -3.96 -2.47 -20.01
N GLN A 55 -4.27 -1.19 -20.07
CA GLN A 55 -3.49 -0.17 -20.77
C GLN A 55 -2.05 -0.06 -20.26
N ASP A 56 -1.84 -0.13 -18.95
CA ASP A 56 -0.50 -0.09 -18.36
C ASP A 56 0.34 -1.33 -18.72
N VAL A 57 -0.31 -2.48 -18.84
CA VAL A 57 0.32 -3.72 -19.26
C VAL A 57 0.77 -3.63 -20.71
N GLU A 58 -0.06 -3.08 -21.59
CA GLU A 58 0.29 -2.84 -23.00
C GLU A 58 1.48 -1.89 -23.15
N ILE A 59 1.46 -0.77 -22.43
CA ILE A 59 2.59 0.19 -22.42
C ILE A 59 3.88 -0.51 -21.99
N LYS A 60 3.84 -1.29 -20.94
CA LYS A 60 5.00 -2.05 -20.46
C LYS A 60 5.48 -3.08 -21.47
N ARG A 61 4.55 -3.78 -22.13
CA ARG A 61 4.87 -4.74 -23.19
C ARG A 61 5.53 -4.06 -24.39
N ASN A 62 4.97 -2.94 -24.85
CA ASN A 62 5.53 -2.18 -25.98
C ASN A 62 6.92 -1.64 -25.65
N ARG A 63 7.14 -1.12 -24.44
CA ARG A 63 8.46 -0.67 -23.99
C ARG A 63 9.50 -1.81 -23.95
N ARG A 64 9.10 -3.02 -23.56
CA ARG A 64 10.00 -4.18 -23.59
C ARG A 64 10.39 -4.57 -25.01
N LYS A 65 9.41 -4.59 -25.94
CA LYS A 65 9.66 -4.87 -27.36
C LYS A 65 10.58 -3.83 -27.98
N ALA A 66 10.35 -2.56 -27.75
CA ALA A 66 11.19 -1.48 -28.24
C ALA A 66 12.62 -1.54 -27.71
N LYS A 67 12.81 -1.99 -26.45
CA LYS A 67 14.14 -2.17 -25.85
C LYS A 67 14.86 -3.41 -26.38
N GLY A 68 14.14 -4.46 -26.78
CA GLY A 68 14.69 -5.69 -27.33
C GLY A 68 15.03 -5.63 -28.84
N GLY A 69 14.78 -4.53 -29.51
CA GLY A 69 15.06 -4.37 -30.94
C GLY A 69 14.13 -5.14 -31.88
N GLU A 70 13.13 -5.82 -31.37
CA GLU A 70 12.18 -6.64 -32.13
C GLU A 70 10.84 -5.89 -32.38
N GLY A 71 10.88 -4.71 -32.91
CA GLY A 71 9.62 -4.06 -33.27
C GLY A 71 9.78 -2.58 -33.57
N GLU A 72 9.02 -2.10 -34.54
CA GLU A 72 8.82 -0.68 -34.76
C GLU A 72 8.43 -0.03 -33.44
N ALA A 73 9.14 1.05 -33.09
CA ALA A 73 8.78 1.88 -31.95
C ALA A 73 7.37 2.43 -32.20
N GLY A 74 6.37 1.75 -31.66
CA GLY A 74 5.02 2.26 -31.65
C GLY A 74 4.98 3.64 -31.00
N PRO A 75 3.90 4.39 -31.16
CA PRO A 75 3.80 5.77 -30.67
C PRO A 75 4.28 5.80 -29.23
N LYS A 76 5.26 6.67 -28.94
CA LYS A 76 5.77 6.90 -27.59
C LYS A 76 4.60 7.41 -26.74
N GLU A 77 3.91 6.50 -26.07
CA GLU A 77 2.92 6.90 -25.10
C GLU A 77 3.62 7.69 -23.99
N GLU A 78 3.34 8.97 -23.91
CA GLU A 78 3.91 9.87 -22.90
C GLU A 78 3.50 9.49 -21.48
N ARG A 79 2.44 8.72 -21.35
CA ARG A 79 1.92 8.26 -20.07
C ARG A 79 2.86 7.25 -19.39
N LYS A 80 3.22 7.55 -18.18
CA LYS A 80 3.99 6.63 -17.34
C LYS A 80 3.06 5.52 -16.82
N PRO A 81 3.33 4.24 -17.11
CA PRO A 81 2.50 3.14 -16.62
C PRO A 81 2.58 3.04 -15.10
N ARG A 82 1.53 2.54 -14.48
CA ARG A 82 1.50 2.27 -13.05
C ARG A 82 2.51 1.20 -12.69
N SER A 83 3.03 1.24 -11.46
CA SER A 83 4.09 0.33 -11.04
C SER A 83 3.60 -1.11 -10.85
N GLY A 84 2.36 -1.30 -10.46
CA GLY A 84 1.81 -2.58 -10.04
C GLY A 84 2.29 -3.02 -8.65
N ARG A 85 3.03 -2.17 -7.95
CA ARG A 85 3.60 -2.46 -6.63
C ARG A 85 3.02 -1.49 -5.61
N ALA A 86 1.98 -1.90 -4.92
CA ALA A 86 1.40 -1.13 -3.83
C ALA A 86 2.29 -1.14 -2.59
N VAL A 87 2.02 -0.23 -1.68
CA VAL A 87 2.65 -0.22 -0.35
C VAL A 87 2.17 -1.42 0.44
N THR A 88 3.11 -2.22 0.94
CA THR A 88 2.78 -3.35 1.82
C THR A 88 2.59 -2.88 3.27
N SER A 89 1.79 -3.64 4.02
CA SER A 89 1.59 -3.38 5.46
C SER A 89 2.92 -3.34 6.21
N ARG A 90 3.83 -4.25 5.89
CA ARG A 90 5.16 -4.30 6.50
C ARG A 90 5.99 -3.04 6.22
N ALA A 91 5.96 -2.55 4.99
CA ALA A 91 6.69 -1.35 4.60
C ALA A 91 6.11 -0.09 5.26
N LEU A 92 4.79 0.02 5.33
CA LEU A 92 4.14 1.13 6.02
C LEU A 92 4.44 1.10 7.52
N HIS A 93 4.38 -0.07 8.13
CA HIS A 93 4.72 -0.25 9.55
C HIS A 93 6.17 0.16 9.84
N ALA A 94 7.11 -0.24 8.99
CA ALA A 94 8.50 0.22 9.10
C ALA A 94 8.63 1.74 9.00
N ALA A 95 7.89 2.38 8.11
CA ALA A 95 7.86 3.82 7.96
C ALA A 95 7.27 4.54 9.20
N LEU A 96 6.22 3.98 9.80
CA LEU A 96 5.60 4.51 11.02
C LEU A 96 6.54 4.47 12.23
N PHE A 97 7.42 3.47 12.30
CA PHE A 97 8.43 3.35 13.36
C PHE A 97 9.76 4.02 13.04
N GLY A 98 9.83 4.81 11.98
CA GLY A 98 11.04 5.52 11.61
C GLY A 98 12.17 4.63 11.07
N LYS A 99 11.88 3.37 10.73
CA LYS A 99 12.85 2.47 10.11
C LYS A 99 13.13 2.88 8.66
N PRO A 100 14.32 2.61 8.12
CA PRO A 100 14.67 2.97 6.74
C PRO A 100 13.76 2.25 5.74
N VAL A 101 13.21 3.02 4.82
CA VAL A 101 12.34 2.54 3.75
C VAL A 101 12.89 3.04 2.41
N SER A 102 12.74 2.24 1.37
CA SER A 102 13.24 2.59 0.04
C SER A 102 12.58 3.85 -0.52
N GLY A 103 13.30 4.65 -1.31
CA GLY A 103 12.80 5.87 -1.94
C GLY A 103 11.50 5.67 -2.73
N PRO A 104 11.40 4.65 -3.61
CA PRO A 104 10.16 4.35 -4.32
C PRO A 104 8.97 4.06 -3.40
N THR A 105 9.19 3.39 -2.28
CA THR A 105 8.13 3.12 -1.29
C THR A 105 7.68 4.39 -0.58
N LYS A 106 8.61 5.28 -0.20
CA LYS A 106 8.29 6.61 0.35
C LYS A 106 7.40 7.39 -0.61
N SER A 107 7.77 7.44 -1.90
CA SER A 107 6.98 8.14 -2.92
C SER A 107 5.57 7.57 -3.08
N ARG A 108 5.40 6.25 -2.97
CA ARG A 108 4.08 5.61 -3.02
C ARG A 108 3.24 5.94 -1.78
N ILE A 109 3.85 5.97 -0.60
CA ILE A 109 3.20 6.38 0.64
C ILE A 109 2.70 7.82 0.53
N VAL A 110 3.56 8.75 0.09
CA VAL A 110 3.19 10.16 -0.11
C VAL A 110 2.03 10.28 -1.10
N ARG A 111 2.06 9.57 -2.19
CA ARG A 111 1.01 9.56 -3.21
C ARG A 111 -0.33 9.07 -2.64
N ALA A 112 -0.33 8.00 -1.86
CA ALA A 112 -1.51 7.48 -1.20
C ALA A 112 -2.06 8.45 -0.14
N VAL A 113 -1.19 9.04 0.66
CA VAL A 113 -1.57 10.06 1.66
C VAL A 113 -2.18 11.29 0.98
N ASN A 114 -1.57 11.78 -0.10
CA ASN A 114 -2.09 12.92 -0.85
C ASN A 114 -3.47 12.64 -1.45
N ALA A 115 -3.71 11.44 -1.97
CA ALA A 115 -5.03 11.05 -2.45
C ALA A 115 -6.09 11.05 -1.35
N LEU A 116 -5.73 10.63 -0.13
CA LEU A 116 -6.63 10.70 1.03
C LEU A 116 -6.85 12.15 1.49
N LEU A 117 -5.84 13.01 1.42
CA LEU A 117 -5.95 14.43 1.73
C LEU A 117 -6.86 15.14 0.72
N GLU A 118 -6.73 14.84 -0.57
CA GLU A 118 -7.63 15.36 -1.61
C GLU A 118 -9.09 14.96 -1.34
N ALA A 119 -9.33 13.70 -0.96
CA ALA A 119 -10.67 13.24 -0.58
C ALA A 119 -11.23 14.00 0.64
N LYS A 120 -10.36 14.46 1.54
CA LYS A 120 -10.71 15.30 2.70
C LYS A 120 -10.68 16.80 2.40
N LYS A 121 -10.42 17.21 1.15
CA LYS A 121 -10.24 18.61 0.74
C LYS A 121 -9.14 19.34 1.52
N ALA A 122 -8.09 18.63 1.88
CA ALA A 122 -6.92 19.15 2.57
C ALA A 122 -5.75 19.35 1.59
N GLU A 123 -4.77 20.15 1.99
CA GLU A 123 -3.61 20.45 1.17
C GLU A 123 -2.71 19.22 0.98
N LYS A 124 -2.12 19.11 -0.22
CA LYS A 124 -1.11 18.09 -0.52
C LYS A 124 0.19 18.39 0.22
N ILE A 125 0.90 17.34 0.54
CA ILE A 125 2.19 17.44 1.23
C ILE A 125 3.30 16.78 0.44
N ASP A 126 4.51 17.25 0.70
CA ASP A 126 5.73 16.75 0.09
C ASP A 126 6.36 15.59 0.89
N LEU A 127 7.24 14.86 0.21
CA LEU A 127 8.00 13.77 0.79
C LEU A 127 8.80 14.20 2.02
N ARG A 128 9.37 15.40 2.00
CA ARG A 128 10.19 15.96 3.09
C ARG A 128 9.39 16.24 4.36
N ALA A 129 8.09 16.43 4.23
CA ALA A 129 7.22 16.68 5.38
C ALA A 129 6.91 15.39 6.16
N LEU A 130 6.97 14.23 5.49
CA LEU A 130 6.66 12.93 6.09
C LEU A 130 7.88 12.11 6.52
N PHE A 131 9.05 12.39 5.92
CA PHE A 131 10.28 11.59 6.13
C PHE A 131 11.51 12.46 6.50
#